data_5244ad0b2f95250fb173f3fb5f55de60
#
_entry.id   5244ad0b2f95250fb173f3fb5f55de60
#
_cell.length_a   1.000
_cell.length_b   1.000
_cell.length_c   1.000
_cell.angle_alpha   90.00
_cell.angle_beta   90.00
_cell.angle_gamma   90.00
#
_symmetry.space_group_name_H-M   'P 1'
#
loop_
_entity.id
_entity.type
_entity.pdbx_description
1 polymer ?
#
loop_
_entity_poly.entity_id
_entity_poly.type
_entity_poly.pdbx_seq_one_letter_code
_entity_poly.pdbx_strand_id
1 'polypeptide(L)'
;MKFILTGCTGFIGSEVLSQCLRNPTITSVVALSRRKLPDSVANDPKLKLVIMKDFNLYSESALKEISGADACIWCMGTTAGDKVLEVDYPLAFGNAFSPTPKKKFRYIYLSGATTERDQEKPLWFKADMRKMKGQAEQNMLDFVTTEGTKGLWETLIVKSGFVISKDIRSPRDIMGWMMGMKACIRVDELAATMIDAALNGWRENTLKDVQAMGIRGREILGRS
;
A
#
# COMPACT_ATOMS: atom_id res chain seq x y z
N MET A 1 -7.91 -11.19 -11.32
CA MET A 1 -7.42 -11.29 -9.93
C MET A 1 -8.30 -10.44 -9.00
N LYS A 2 -8.41 -10.82 -7.73
CA LYS A 2 -9.15 -10.08 -6.69
C LYS A 2 -8.17 -9.35 -5.77
N PHE A 3 -8.31 -8.04 -5.65
CA PHE A 3 -7.44 -7.21 -4.81
C PHE A 3 -8.20 -6.66 -3.61
N ILE A 4 -7.50 -6.56 -2.46
CA ILE A 4 -7.92 -5.79 -1.30
C ILE A 4 -7.18 -4.45 -1.35
N LEU A 5 -7.86 -3.36 -1.07
CA LEU A 5 -7.26 -2.03 -1.07
C LEU A 5 -7.66 -1.23 0.17
N THR A 6 -6.69 -0.64 0.85
CA THR A 6 -6.93 0.31 1.95
C THR A 6 -6.47 1.71 1.59
N GLY A 7 -6.94 2.72 2.31
CA GLY A 7 -6.53 4.11 2.07
C GLY A 7 -7.08 4.73 0.78
N CYS A 8 -8.15 4.17 0.20
CA CYS A 8 -8.74 4.56 -1.08
C CYS A 8 -9.21 6.03 -1.17
N THR A 9 -9.39 6.70 -0.03
CA THR A 9 -9.77 8.12 0.05
C THR A 9 -8.56 9.06 0.18
N GLY A 10 -7.35 8.51 0.28
CA GLY A 10 -6.10 9.25 0.36
C GLY A 10 -5.50 9.54 -1.02
N PHE A 11 -4.49 10.41 -1.06
CA PHE A 11 -3.84 10.87 -2.29
C PHE A 11 -3.28 9.72 -3.15
N ILE A 12 -2.55 8.78 -2.54
CA ILE A 12 -1.96 7.65 -3.27
C ILE A 12 -3.02 6.56 -3.49
N GLY A 13 -3.76 6.19 -2.46
CA GLY A 13 -4.73 5.10 -2.54
C GLY A 13 -5.88 5.34 -3.51
N SER A 14 -6.30 6.61 -3.72
CA SER A 14 -7.31 6.93 -4.73
C SER A 14 -6.79 6.69 -6.17
N GLU A 15 -5.52 6.97 -6.42
CA GLU A 15 -4.89 6.70 -7.70
C GLU A 15 -4.71 5.19 -7.93
N VAL A 16 -4.26 4.45 -6.89
CA VAL A 16 -4.19 2.98 -6.95
C VAL A 16 -5.57 2.39 -7.26
N LEU A 17 -6.63 2.83 -6.57
CA LEU A 17 -8.00 2.39 -6.84
C LEU A 17 -8.39 2.65 -8.30
N SER A 18 -8.18 3.88 -8.78
CA SER A 18 -8.51 4.27 -10.15
C SER A 18 -7.81 3.40 -11.19
N GLN A 19 -6.54 3.09 -10.99
CA GLN A 19 -5.77 2.21 -11.90
C GLN A 19 -6.20 0.75 -11.78
N CYS A 20 -6.49 0.24 -10.57
CA CYS A 20 -7.00 -1.12 -10.38
C CYS A 20 -8.31 -1.34 -11.14
N LEU A 21 -9.23 -0.38 -11.08
CA LEU A 21 -10.53 -0.48 -11.78
C LEU A 21 -10.37 -0.51 -13.30
N ARG A 22 -9.40 0.20 -13.86
CA ARG A 22 -9.10 0.19 -15.30
C ARG A 22 -8.28 -1.03 -15.76
N ASN A 23 -7.62 -1.72 -14.86
CA ASN A 23 -6.75 -2.85 -15.23
C ASN A 23 -7.59 -4.10 -15.57
N PRO A 24 -7.46 -4.67 -16.78
CA PRO A 24 -8.29 -5.83 -17.19
C PRO A 24 -7.95 -7.12 -16.43
N THR A 25 -6.75 -7.26 -15.91
CA THR A 25 -6.31 -8.43 -15.13
C THR A 25 -6.94 -8.46 -13.73
N ILE A 26 -7.31 -7.28 -13.21
CA ILE A 26 -7.98 -7.15 -11.91
C ILE A 26 -9.49 -7.19 -12.16
N THR A 27 -10.12 -8.26 -11.71
CA THR A 27 -11.54 -8.51 -11.94
C THR A 27 -12.43 -8.10 -10.78
N SER A 28 -11.83 -7.90 -9.58
CA SER A 28 -12.54 -7.48 -8.37
C SER A 28 -11.63 -6.70 -7.45
N VAL A 29 -12.12 -5.60 -6.89
CA VAL A 29 -11.45 -4.78 -5.88
C VAL A 29 -12.35 -4.67 -4.66
N VAL A 30 -11.86 -5.11 -3.52
CA VAL A 30 -12.52 -4.93 -2.22
C VAL A 30 -11.85 -3.75 -1.51
N ALA A 31 -12.52 -2.62 -1.48
CA ALA A 31 -12.02 -1.42 -0.80
C ALA A 31 -12.46 -1.43 0.66
N LEU A 32 -11.51 -1.53 1.59
CA LEU A 32 -11.75 -1.35 3.01
C LEU A 32 -11.58 0.13 3.36
N SER A 33 -12.64 0.78 3.82
CA SER A 33 -12.63 2.22 4.07
C SER A 33 -13.48 2.60 5.27
N ARG A 34 -13.08 3.67 5.97
CA ARG A 34 -13.88 4.27 7.05
C ARG A 34 -15.03 5.13 6.52
N ARG A 35 -14.99 5.54 5.26
CA ARG A 35 -15.92 6.49 4.63
C ARG A 35 -16.37 5.97 3.28
N LYS A 36 -17.49 6.50 2.81
CA LYS A 36 -17.95 6.27 1.43
C LYS A 36 -16.91 6.79 0.45
N LEU A 37 -16.84 6.14 -0.68
CA LEU A 37 -16.03 6.58 -1.82
C LEU A 37 -16.81 7.58 -2.68
N PRO A 38 -16.13 8.42 -3.47
CA PRO A 38 -16.78 9.32 -4.42
C PRO A 38 -17.66 8.55 -5.41
N ASP A 39 -18.78 9.14 -5.80
CA ASP A 39 -19.76 8.53 -6.74
C ASP A 39 -19.13 8.16 -8.09
N SER A 40 -18.09 8.88 -8.50
CA SER A 40 -17.32 8.62 -9.73
C SER A 40 -16.69 7.23 -9.80
N VAL A 41 -16.49 6.58 -8.66
CA VAL A 41 -15.92 5.21 -8.58
C VAL A 41 -16.83 4.23 -7.85
N ALA A 42 -17.77 4.73 -7.03
CA ALA A 42 -18.60 3.90 -6.16
C ALA A 42 -19.49 2.88 -6.89
N ASN A 43 -19.86 3.18 -8.14
CA ASN A 43 -20.74 2.37 -8.98
C ASN A 43 -19.97 1.46 -9.95
N ASP A 44 -18.64 1.38 -9.87
CA ASP A 44 -17.86 0.49 -10.74
C ASP A 44 -18.21 -0.99 -10.42
N PRO A 45 -18.56 -1.83 -11.42
CA PRO A 45 -18.97 -3.22 -11.19
C PRO A 45 -17.85 -4.09 -10.58
N LYS A 46 -16.59 -3.71 -10.72
CA LYS A 46 -15.48 -4.42 -10.09
C LYS A 46 -15.30 -4.07 -8.61
N LEU A 47 -15.92 -2.97 -8.13
CA LEU A 47 -15.69 -2.43 -6.81
C LEU A 47 -16.71 -2.96 -5.79
N LYS A 48 -16.19 -3.54 -4.71
CA LYS A 48 -16.95 -3.82 -3.49
C LYS A 48 -16.43 -2.93 -2.37
N LEU A 49 -17.28 -2.06 -1.85
CA LEU A 49 -16.93 -1.21 -0.69
C LEU A 49 -17.34 -1.91 0.61
N VAL A 50 -16.39 -2.08 1.52
CA VAL A 50 -16.62 -2.54 2.89
C VAL A 50 -16.32 -1.38 3.84
N ILE A 51 -17.35 -0.89 4.53
CA ILE A 51 -17.20 0.19 5.51
C ILE A 51 -16.78 -0.42 6.86
N MET A 52 -15.60 -0.04 7.30
CA MET A 52 -15.03 -0.42 8.60
C MET A 52 -14.76 0.82 9.44
N LYS A 53 -15.36 0.90 10.62
CA LYS A 53 -15.12 2.01 11.57
C LYS A 53 -13.78 1.84 12.28
N ASP A 54 -13.45 0.60 12.61
CA ASP A 54 -12.22 0.19 13.29
C ASP A 54 -11.56 -0.96 12.52
N PHE A 55 -10.28 -0.79 12.18
CA PHE A 55 -9.49 -1.79 11.46
C PHE A 55 -8.78 -2.80 12.40
N ASN A 56 -8.99 -2.69 13.71
CA ASN A 56 -8.60 -3.74 14.65
C ASN A 56 -9.61 -4.92 14.67
N LEU A 57 -10.83 -4.70 14.17
CA LEU A 57 -11.91 -5.69 14.24
C LEU A 57 -12.43 -6.04 12.84
N TYR A 58 -12.26 -7.29 12.46
CA TYR A 58 -12.77 -7.83 11.19
C TYR A 58 -13.98 -8.71 11.46
N SER A 59 -15.17 -8.23 11.08
CA SER A 59 -16.40 -9.03 11.16
C SER A 59 -16.36 -10.20 10.21
N GLU A 60 -17.16 -11.24 10.46
CA GLU A 60 -17.30 -12.38 9.54
C GLU A 60 -17.71 -11.95 8.13
N SER A 61 -18.57 -10.94 8.02
CA SER A 61 -18.96 -10.38 6.72
C SER A 61 -17.79 -9.73 6.00
N ALA A 62 -16.94 -8.97 6.72
CA ALA A 62 -15.74 -8.37 6.14
C ALA A 62 -14.74 -9.45 5.70
N LEU A 63 -14.50 -10.46 6.54
CA LEU A 63 -13.63 -11.60 6.20
C LEU A 63 -14.13 -12.37 4.99
N LYS A 64 -15.44 -12.59 4.87
CA LYS A 64 -16.05 -13.21 3.68
C LYS A 64 -15.79 -12.40 2.42
N GLU A 65 -15.93 -11.07 2.49
CA GLU A 65 -15.69 -10.20 1.33
C GLU A 65 -14.23 -10.21 0.89
N ILE A 66 -13.25 -10.25 1.80
CA ILE A 66 -11.82 -10.27 1.45
C ILE A 66 -11.28 -11.67 1.16
N SER A 67 -12.03 -12.71 1.49
CA SER A 67 -11.62 -14.10 1.29
C SER A 67 -11.28 -14.39 -0.19
N GLY A 68 -10.24 -15.21 -0.40
CA GLY A 68 -9.78 -15.60 -1.73
C GLY A 68 -9.13 -14.46 -2.54
N ALA A 69 -8.75 -13.35 -1.90
CA ALA A 69 -7.98 -12.31 -2.57
C ALA A 69 -6.60 -12.81 -2.99
N ASP A 70 -6.09 -12.26 -4.09
CA ASP A 70 -4.77 -12.54 -4.64
C ASP A 70 -3.70 -11.59 -4.10
N ALA A 71 -4.12 -10.36 -3.78
CA ALA A 71 -3.22 -9.36 -3.22
C ALA A 71 -3.97 -8.33 -2.34
N CYS A 72 -3.21 -7.67 -1.47
CA CYS A 72 -3.61 -6.46 -0.77
C CYS A 72 -2.61 -5.34 -1.06
N ILE A 73 -3.11 -4.14 -1.37
CA ILE A 73 -2.30 -2.93 -1.43
C ILE A 73 -2.71 -2.04 -0.26
N TRP A 74 -1.80 -1.90 0.72
CA TRP A 74 -2.03 -1.14 1.94
C TRP A 74 -1.50 0.28 1.79
N CYS A 75 -2.40 1.22 1.52
CA CYS A 75 -2.08 2.66 1.38
C CYS A 75 -2.54 3.49 2.58
N MET A 76 -2.98 2.86 3.66
CA MET A 76 -3.38 3.56 4.87
C MET A 76 -2.15 3.91 5.70
N GLY A 77 -2.05 5.16 6.10
CA GLY A 77 -0.95 5.66 6.90
C GLY A 77 -1.08 7.16 7.16
N THR A 78 -0.26 7.69 8.04
CA THR A 78 -0.22 9.12 8.38
C THR A 78 1.22 9.62 8.55
N THR A 79 1.41 10.92 8.46
CA THR A 79 2.68 11.59 8.81
C THR A 79 2.67 12.13 10.25
N ALA A 80 1.58 11.91 10.98
CA ALA A 80 1.41 12.42 12.35
C ALA A 80 1.92 11.47 13.44
N GLY A 81 2.23 10.19 13.10
CA GLY A 81 2.74 9.23 14.07
C GLY A 81 1.64 8.58 14.94
N ASP A 82 0.53 8.20 14.34
CA ASP A 82 -0.55 7.47 15.01
C ASP A 82 -0.23 5.97 15.04
N LYS A 83 0.07 5.44 16.22
CA LYS A 83 0.42 4.03 16.42
C LYS A 83 -0.69 3.07 16.00
N VAL A 84 -1.93 3.38 16.30
CA VAL A 84 -3.08 2.52 15.94
C VAL A 84 -3.15 2.36 14.43
N LEU A 85 -3.02 3.48 13.70
CA LEU A 85 -3.13 3.49 12.26
C LEU A 85 -1.89 2.88 11.57
N GLU A 86 -0.69 3.10 12.13
CA GLU A 86 0.56 2.68 11.50
C GLU A 86 0.95 1.23 11.86
N VAL A 87 0.69 0.79 13.09
CA VAL A 87 1.15 -0.51 13.60
C VAL A 87 0.00 -1.47 13.83
N ASP A 88 -1.02 -1.03 14.60
CA ASP A 88 -2.04 -1.95 15.09
C ASP A 88 -2.97 -2.42 13.96
N TYR A 89 -3.38 -1.52 13.07
CA TYR A 89 -4.26 -1.86 11.94
C TYR A 89 -3.63 -2.83 10.92
N PRO A 90 -2.39 -2.62 10.42
CA PRO A 90 -1.74 -3.61 9.55
C PRO A 90 -1.60 -4.98 10.23
N LEU A 91 -1.21 -4.99 11.53
CA LEU A 91 -1.05 -6.21 12.29
C LEU A 91 -2.38 -6.95 12.47
N ALA A 92 -3.45 -6.22 12.81
CA ALA A 92 -4.79 -6.78 12.93
C ALA A 92 -5.29 -7.38 11.60
N PHE A 93 -5.01 -6.71 10.46
CA PHE A 93 -5.28 -7.27 9.14
C PHE A 93 -4.53 -8.58 8.91
N GLY A 94 -3.23 -8.60 9.17
CA GLY A 94 -2.41 -9.79 9.03
C GLY A 94 -2.97 -10.95 9.86
N ASN A 95 -3.25 -10.73 11.14
CA ASN A 95 -3.80 -11.73 12.04
C ASN A 95 -5.18 -12.25 11.59
N ALA A 96 -6.05 -11.36 11.12
CA ALA A 96 -7.39 -11.72 10.68
C ALA A 96 -7.40 -12.47 9.33
N PHE A 97 -6.49 -12.13 8.42
CA PHE A 97 -6.43 -12.68 7.07
C PHE A 97 -5.50 -13.90 6.96
N SER A 98 -4.43 -13.99 7.75
CA SER A 98 -3.42 -15.04 7.66
C SER A 98 -3.95 -16.48 7.73
N PRO A 99 -5.05 -16.79 8.48
CA PRO A 99 -5.64 -18.13 8.46
C PRO A 99 -6.35 -18.48 7.17
N THR A 100 -6.60 -17.54 6.28
CA THR A 100 -7.48 -17.72 5.11
C THR A 100 -6.79 -17.96 3.76
N PRO A 101 -5.51 -17.59 3.51
CA PRO A 101 -4.94 -17.77 2.18
C PRO A 101 -4.75 -19.27 1.88
N LYS A 102 -5.51 -19.76 0.89
CA LYS A 102 -5.37 -21.12 0.33
C LYS A 102 -4.47 -21.13 -0.91
N LYS A 103 -3.97 -19.97 -1.32
CA LYS A 103 -3.11 -19.75 -2.49
C LYS A 103 -2.15 -18.60 -2.19
N LYS A 104 -1.18 -18.40 -3.07
CA LYS A 104 -0.21 -17.31 -2.97
C LYS A 104 -0.93 -15.96 -2.85
N PHE A 105 -0.58 -15.19 -1.82
CA PHE A 105 -1.12 -13.87 -1.51
C PHE A 105 0.00 -12.85 -1.39
N ARG A 106 -0.13 -11.71 -2.04
CA ARG A 106 0.85 -10.62 -1.99
C ARG A 106 0.35 -9.43 -1.21
N TYR A 107 1.12 -9.03 -0.21
CA TYR A 107 0.85 -7.87 0.61
C TYR A 107 1.82 -6.74 0.25
N ILE A 108 1.32 -5.70 -0.39
CA ILE A 108 2.10 -4.52 -0.79
C ILE A 108 1.86 -3.43 0.24
N TYR A 109 2.87 -3.13 1.04
CA TYR A 109 2.79 -2.14 2.11
C TYR A 109 3.48 -0.84 1.69
N LEU A 110 2.71 0.23 1.59
CA LEU A 110 3.23 1.57 1.30
C LEU A 110 3.85 2.18 2.56
N SER A 111 5.14 2.42 2.50
CA SER A 111 5.92 3.05 3.56
C SER A 111 6.66 4.31 3.06
N GLY A 112 7.36 4.97 3.96
CA GLY A 112 8.14 6.19 3.65
C GLY A 112 9.63 5.90 3.49
N ALA A 113 10.30 6.68 2.65
CA ALA A 113 11.75 6.53 2.40
C ALA A 113 12.62 6.67 3.66
N THR A 114 12.19 7.45 4.64
CA THR A 114 12.95 7.72 5.87
C THR A 114 12.62 6.78 7.02
N THR A 115 11.78 5.78 6.81
CA THR A 115 11.37 4.80 7.82
C THR A 115 12.58 3.98 8.30
N GLU A 116 12.69 3.78 9.61
CA GLU A 116 13.79 3.07 10.25
C GLU A 116 13.27 1.84 11.02
N ARG A 117 13.77 0.65 10.66
CA ARG A 117 13.41 -0.62 11.31
C ARG A 117 14.23 -0.88 12.57
N ASP A 118 15.47 -0.40 12.58
CA ASP A 118 16.34 -0.53 13.75
C ASP A 118 15.85 0.40 14.87
N GLN A 119 15.26 -0.21 15.90
CA GLN A 119 14.69 0.51 17.04
C GLN A 119 15.76 1.12 17.96
N GLU A 120 16.99 0.61 17.94
CA GLU A 120 18.10 1.11 18.75
C GLU A 120 18.86 2.25 18.07
N LYS A 121 18.71 2.41 16.76
CA LYS A 121 19.42 3.44 16.00
C LYS A 121 19.06 4.85 16.48
N PRO A 122 20.05 5.69 16.86
CA PRO A 122 19.77 7.06 17.26
C PRO A 122 19.31 7.89 16.05
N LEU A 123 18.18 8.57 16.19
CA LEU A 123 17.63 9.45 15.17
C LEU A 123 17.35 10.82 15.78
N TRP A 124 17.81 11.88 15.12
CA TRP A 124 17.67 13.27 15.60
C TRP A 124 16.36 13.94 15.12
N PHE A 125 15.69 13.38 14.10
CA PHE A 125 14.50 13.98 13.51
C PHE A 125 13.37 12.96 13.40
N LYS A 126 12.20 13.27 13.99
CA LYS A 126 10.96 12.45 13.98
C LYS A 126 11.24 10.97 14.33
N ALA A 127 12.08 10.72 15.30
CA ALA A 127 12.55 9.37 15.68
C ALA A 127 11.38 8.41 15.90
N ASP A 128 10.43 8.77 16.77
CA ASP A 128 9.31 7.90 17.14
C ASP A 128 8.46 7.52 15.94
N MET A 129 8.09 8.48 15.09
CA MET A 129 7.30 8.21 13.89
C MET A 129 8.05 7.29 12.91
N ARG A 130 9.36 7.52 12.71
CA ARG A 130 10.17 6.74 11.77
C ARG A 130 10.37 5.32 12.26
N LYS A 131 10.62 5.13 13.56
CA LYS A 131 10.77 3.83 14.22
C LYS A 131 9.44 3.08 14.26
N MET A 132 8.34 3.76 14.59
CA MET A 132 6.99 3.19 14.60
C MET A 132 6.60 2.62 13.23
N LYS A 133 6.84 3.36 12.15
CA LYS A 133 6.65 2.86 10.78
C LYS A 133 7.58 1.69 10.46
N GLY A 134 8.83 1.73 10.97
CA GLY A 134 9.79 0.64 10.83
C GLY A 134 9.34 -0.64 11.54
N GLN A 135 8.75 -0.51 12.71
CA GLN A 135 8.14 -1.64 13.41
C GLN A 135 6.99 -2.25 12.62
N ALA A 136 6.13 -1.41 12.03
CA ALA A 136 5.05 -1.90 11.16
C ALA A 136 5.59 -2.66 9.94
N GLU A 137 6.64 -2.14 9.27
CA GLU A 137 7.31 -2.87 8.18
C GLU A 137 7.80 -4.24 8.63
N GLN A 138 8.49 -4.29 9.80
CA GLN A 138 9.04 -5.54 10.33
C GLN A 138 7.94 -6.54 10.66
N ASN A 139 6.89 -6.10 11.35
CA ASN A 139 5.75 -6.96 11.67
C ASN A 139 5.15 -7.62 10.41
N MET A 140 5.02 -6.86 9.31
CA MET A 140 4.45 -7.41 8.08
C MET A 140 5.42 -8.32 7.31
N LEU A 141 6.72 -8.10 7.44
CA LEU A 141 7.73 -9.03 6.91
C LEU A 141 7.76 -10.35 7.70
N ASP A 142 7.53 -10.30 9.01
CA ASP A 142 7.53 -11.48 9.86
C ASP A 142 6.36 -12.43 9.57
N PHE A 143 5.26 -11.93 9.01
CA PHE A 143 4.15 -12.77 8.53
C PHE A 143 4.57 -13.81 7.49
N VAL A 144 5.62 -13.54 6.72
CA VAL A 144 6.14 -14.49 5.70
C VAL A 144 6.70 -15.75 6.33
N THR A 145 7.20 -15.65 7.56
CA THR A 145 7.86 -16.75 8.29
C THR A 145 6.92 -17.52 9.21
N THR A 146 5.71 -17.02 9.45
CA THR A 146 4.71 -17.66 10.30
C THR A 146 4.27 -19.00 9.71
N GLU A 147 4.19 -20.07 10.51
CA GLU A 147 3.90 -21.43 10.04
C GLU A 147 2.66 -21.53 9.15
N GLY A 148 1.58 -20.85 9.51
CA GLY A 148 0.32 -20.84 8.73
C GLY A 148 0.37 -20.12 7.40
N THR A 149 1.39 -19.27 7.16
CA THR A 149 1.51 -18.44 5.96
C THR A 149 2.72 -18.78 5.10
N LYS A 150 3.61 -19.64 5.60
CA LYS A 150 4.87 -20.00 4.94
C LYS A 150 4.67 -20.48 3.51
N GLY A 151 5.28 -19.76 2.56
CA GLY A 151 5.18 -20.03 1.13
C GLY A 151 3.90 -19.55 0.45
N LEU A 152 2.91 -19.09 1.21
CA LEU A 152 1.66 -18.53 0.68
C LEU A 152 1.58 -17.00 0.80
N TRP A 153 2.24 -16.41 1.79
CA TRP A 153 2.25 -14.96 2.00
C TRP A 153 3.56 -14.33 1.51
N GLU A 154 3.47 -13.33 0.66
CA GLU A 154 4.60 -12.52 0.22
C GLU A 154 4.37 -11.06 0.63
N THR A 155 5.29 -10.49 1.42
CA THR A 155 5.25 -9.06 1.75
C THR A 155 6.27 -8.29 0.92
N LEU A 156 5.83 -7.19 0.32
CA LEU A 156 6.69 -6.20 -0.32
C LEU A 156 6.48 -4.84 0.35
N ILE A 157 7.55 -4.29 0.90
CA ILE A 157 7.57 -2.92 1.43
C ILE A 157 7.94 -1.96 0.31
N VAL A 158 7.10 -0.97 0.04
CA VAL A 158 7.35 0.08 -0.95
C VAL A 158 7.69 1.37 -0.22
N LYS A 159 8.98 1.73 -0.20
CA LYS A 159 9.48 2.97 0.41
C LYS A 159 9.40 4.10 -0.61
N SER A 160 8.22 4.73 -0.73
CA SER A 160 8.07 5.89 -1.60
C SER A 160 8.94 7.05 -1.11
N GLY A 161 9.53 7.77 -2.03
CA GLY A 161 10.12 9.07 -1.74
C GLY A 161 9.06 10.15 -1.58
N PHE A 162 9.37 11.34 -2.02
CA PHE A 162 8.40 12.44 -2.08
C PHE A 162 7.43 12.19 -3.24
N VAL A 163 6.15 12.01 -2.94
CA VAL A 163 5.13 11.70 -3.97
C VAL A 163 4.49 13.01 -4.44
N ILE A 164 4.59 13.29 -5.74
CA ILE A 164 4.02 14.48 -6.39
C ILE A 164 2.78 14.13 -7.22
N SER A 165 1.97 15.14 -7.52
CA SER A 165 0.76 14.99 -8.36
C SER A 165 1.13 14.64 -9.81
N LYS A 166 0.17 14.08 -10.55
CA LYS A 166 0.31 13.80 -12.00
C LYS A 166 0.68 15.07 -12.79
N ASP A 167 0.04 16.17 -12.43
CA ASP A 167 0.30 17.50 -12.99
C ASP A 167 0.97 18.33 -11.91
N ILE A 168 2.12 18.91 -12.21
CA ILE A 168 2.84 19.81 -11.29
C ILE A 168 2.04 21.12 -11.19
N ARG A 169 1.09 21.18 -10.25
CA ARG A 169 0.19 22.33 -10.08
C ARG A 169 0.23 22.96 -8.69
N SER A 170 0.81 22.27 -7.71
CA SER A 170 0.85 22.75 -6.33
C SER A 170 2.25 23.23 -5.93
N PRO A 171 2.37 24.17 -4.97
CA PRO A 171 3.66 24.55 -4.39
C PRO A 171 4.44 23.35 -3.84
N ARG A 172 3.73 22.33 -3.34
CA ARG A 172 4.29 21.07 -2.87
C ARG A 172 4.97 20.31 -4.01
N ASP A 173 4.34 20.24 -5.19
CA ASP A 173 4.89 19.55 -6.36
C ASP A 173 6.15 20.26 -6.87
N ILE A 174 6.14 21.60 -6.88
CA ILE A 174 7.27 22.44 -7.26
C ILE A 174 8.44 22.19 -6.29
N MET A 175 8.18 22.17 -4.99
CA MET A 175 9.19 21.89 -3.97
C MET A 175 9.78 20.47 -4.14
N GLY A 176 8.96 19.48 -4.41
CA GLY A 176 9.40 18.12 -4.70
C GLY A 176 10.30 18.05 -5.94
N TRP A 177 9.92 18.76 -6.99
CA TRP A 177 10.72 18.86 -8.20
C TRP A 177 12.07 19.57 -7.95
N MET A 178 12.09 20.61 -7.14
CA MET A 178 13.32 21.33 -6.74
C MET A 178 14.25 20.47 -5.87
N MET A 179 13.74 19.53 -5.08
CA MET A 179 14.52 18.59 -4.28
C MET A 179 15.26 17.54 -5.12
N GLY A 180 15.06 17.54 -6.42
CA GLY A 180 15.71 16.67 -7.40
C GLY A 180 14.94 15.37 -7.65
N MET A 181 14.94 14.97 -8.92
CA MET A 181 14.18 13.79 -9.41
C MET A 181 14.53 12.47 -8.69
N LYS A 182 15.72 12.38 -8.05
CA LYS A 182 16.16 11.16 -7.34
C LYS A 182 15.32 10.82 -6.11
N ALA A 183 14.66 11.82 -5.51
CA ALA A 183 13.85 11.63 -4.29
C ALA A 183 12.35 11.71 -4.55
N CYS A 184 11.91 11.99 -5.78
CA CYS A 184 10.52 12.24 -6.13
C CYS A 184 9.97 11.19 -7.09
N ILE A 185 8.71 10.83 -6.91
CA ILE A 185 7.95 9.96 -7.80
C ILE A 185 6.54 10.55 -8.02
N ARG A 186 6.02 10.43 -9.23
CA ARG A 186 4.64 10.82 -9.52
C ARG A 186 3.68 9.78 -8.93
N VAL A 187 2.53 10.24 -8.45
CA VAL A 187 1.53 9.38 -7.82
C VAL A 187 1.04 8.27 -8.75
N ASP A 188 0.90 8.54 -10.04
CA ASP A 188 0.48 7.56 -11.04
C ASP A 188 1.57 6.53 -11.37
N GLU A 189 2.84 6.91 -11.39
CA GLU A 189 3.98 6.01 -11.57
C GLU A 189 4.13 5.08 -10.36
N LEU A 190 4.01 5.63 -9.15
CA LEU A 190 4.04 4.84 -7.91
C LEU A 190 2.89 3.83 -7.88
N ALA A 191 1.67 4.26 -8.20
CA ALA A 191 0.50 3.39 -8.23
C ALA A 191 0.67 2.26 -9.25
N ALA A 192 1.15 2.56 -10.46
CA ALA A 192 1.41 1.55 -11.49
C ALA A 192 2.44 0.51 -11.04
N THR A 193 3.53 0.96 -10.40
CA THR A 193 4.58 0.07 -9.87
C THR A 193 4.05 -0.81 -8.75
N MET A 194 3.24 -0.27 -7.81
CA MET A 194 2.63 -1.06 -6.74
C MET A 194 1.66 -2.11 -7.27
N ILE A 195 0.87 -1.77 -8.28
CA ILE A 195 -0.05 -2.70 -8.93
C ILE A 195 0.71 -3.79 -9.68
N ASP A 196 1.76 -3.44 -10.43
CA ASP A 196 2.61 -4.41 -11.12
C ASP A 196 3.26 -5.39 -10.15
N ALA A 197 3.78 -4.89 -9.03
CA ALA A 197 4.34 -5.73 -7.98
C ALA A 197 3.29 -6.67 -7.35
N ALA A 198 2.04 -6.22 -7.20
CA ALA A 198 0.95 -7.05 -6.72
C ALA A 198 0.53 -8.13 -7.74
N LEU A 199 0.59 -7.83 -9.03
CA LEU A 199 0.27 -8.75 -10.12
C LEU A 199 1.37 -9.79 -10.35
N ASN A 200 2.62 -9.35 -10.45
CA ASN A 200 3.74 -10.12 -10.97
C ASN A 200 4.75 -10.53 -9.89
N GLY A 201 4.67 -9.95 -8.69
CA GLY A 201 5.66 -10.11 -7.64
C GLY A 201 6.90 -9.23 -7.87
N TRP A 202 7.86 -9.34 -6.97
CA TRP A 202 9.12 -8.62 -7.01
C TRP A 202 10.26 -9.48 -6.47
N ARG A 203 11.50 -9.21 -6.90
CA ARG A 203 12.66 -10.02 -6.47
C ARG A 203 13.06 -9.78 -5.02
N GLU A 204 12.92 -8.55 -4.55
CA GLU A 204 13.29 -8.12 -3.20
C GLU A 204 12.03 -7.89 -2.36
N ASN A 205 12.15 -8.01 -1.04
CA ASN A 205 11.05 -7.71 -0.13
C ASN A 205 10.89 -6.22 0.19
N THR A 206 11.76 -5.37 -0.34
CA THR A 206 11.75 -3.92 -0.10
C THR A 206 12.17 -3.15 -1.33
N LEU A 207 11.26 -2.36 -1.88
CA LEU A 207 11.51 -1.38 -2.94
C LEU A 207 11.86 -0.03 -2.30
N LYS A 208 13.09 0.43 -2.48
CA LYS A 208 13.58 1.71 -1.93
C LYS A 208 14.17 2.64 -2.99
N ASP A 209 14.43 2.15 -4.18
CA ASP A 209 14.94 2.97 -5.29
C ASP A 209 13.77 3.69 -5.98
N VAL A 210 13.61 4.97 -5.62
CA VAL A 210 12.52 5.82 -6.12
C VAL A 210 12.63 6.03 -7.63
N GLN A 211 13.85 6.09 -8.19
CA GLN A 211 14.06 6.26 -9.63
C GLN A 211 13.66 5.00 -10.39
N ALA A 212 14.10 3.84 -9.91
CA ALA A 212 13.72 2.56 -10.52
C ALA A 212 12.19 2.36 -10.50
N MET A 213 11.52 2.72 -9.40
CA MET A 213 10.05 2.69 -9.32
C MET A 213 9.41 3.65 -10.32
N GLY A 214 9.93 4.87 -10.46
CA GLY A 214 9.43 5.85 -11.42
C GLY A 214 9.61 5.41 -12.88
N ILE A 215 10.78 4.85 -13.22
CA ILE A 215 11.05 4.29 -14.55
C ILE A 215 10.04 3.16 -14.84
N ARG A 216 9.93 2.21 -13.93
CA ARG A 216 8.99 1.09 -14.08
C ARG A 216 7.54 1.55 -14.24
N GLY A 217 7.13 2.53 -13.43
CA GLY A 217 5.78 3.11 -13.52
C GLY A 217 5.52 3.77 -14.88
N ARG A 218 6.49 4.53 -15.43
CA ARG A 218 6.37 5.13 -16.78
C ARG A 218 6.23 4.08 -17.86
N GLU A 219 7.07 3.05 -17.84
CA GLU A 219 6.99 1.93 -18.79
C GLU A 219 5.60 1.30 -18.81
N ILE A 220 5.04 0.99 -17.61
CA ILE A 220 3.69 0.40 -17.48
C ILE A 220 2.61 1.34 -18.03
N LEU A 221 2.79 2.65 -17.85
CA LEU A 221 1.86 3.66 -18.35
C LEU A 221 2.05 4.01 -19.83
N GLY A 222 3.00 3.36 -20.52
CA GLY A 222 3.32 3.63 -21.94
C GLY A 222 3.95 5.01 -22.16
N ARG A 223 4.72 5.50 -21.19
CA ARG A 223 5.42 6.78 -21.24
C ARG A 223 6.94 6.54 -21.30
N SER A 224 7.58 7.09 -22.29
CA SER A 224 9.04 7.12 -22.45
C SER A 224 9.69 8.24 -21.63
#